data_e4422c07e6301b3eef9a121c3d550957
#
_entry.id   e4422c07e6301b3eef9a121c3d550957
#
_cell.length_a   1.000
_cell.length_b   1.000
_cell.length_c   1.000
_cell.angle_alpha   90.00
_cell.angle_beta   90.00
_cell.angle_gamma   90.00
#
_symmetry.space_group_name_H-M   'P 1'
#
loop_
_entity.id
_entity.type
_entity.pdbx_description
1 polymer ?
#
loop_
_entity_poly.entity_id
_entity_poly.type
_entity_poly.pdbx_seq_one_letter_code
_entity_poly.pdbx_strand_id
1 'polypeptide(L)' 'MRCSELQTVMESLGFEVRAGKKQGHKVVTHPMLKDFFGAAYTCGHGKNPEVKPNYVNQMRRLIEERRDQLKRIVEAQE' A
#
# COMPACT_ATOMS: atom_id res chain seq x y z
N MET A 1 -8.11 -3.31 -10.31
CA MET A 1 -8.29 -2.81 -8.93
C MET A 1 -8.27 -1.29 -8.93
N ARG A 2 -9.19 -0.69 -8.24
CA ARG A 2 -9.28 0.77 -8.12
C ARG A 2 -8.21 1.29 -7.16
N CYS A 3 -7.74 2.49 -7.40
CA CYS A 3 -6.74 3.13 -6.55
C CYS A 3 -7.23 3.25 -5.10
N SER A 4 -8.49 3.65 -4.91
CA SER A 4 -9.09 3.77 -3.59
C SER A 4 -9.19 2.41 -2.87
N GLU A 5 -9.45 1.35 -3.60
CA GLU A 5 -9.50 0.00 -3.02
C GLU A 5 -8.13 -0.44 -2.52
N LEU A 6 -7.09 -0.23 -3.33
CA LEU A 6 -5.73 -0.59 -2.93
C LEU A 6 -5.29 0.20 -1.71
N GLN A 7 -5.58 1.50 -1.68
CA GLN A 7 -5.28 2.34 -0.53
C GLN A 7 -5.96 1.83 0.73
N THR A 8 -7.24 1.50 0.65
CA THR A 8 -8.00 0.96 1.79
C THR A 8 -7.37 -0.34 2.30
N VAL A 9 -7.00 -1.24 1.40
CA VAL A 9 -6.34 -2.50 1.78
C VAL A 9 -5.03 -2.22 2.50
N MET A 10 -4.19 -1.35 1.94
CA MET A 10 -2.90 -1.03 2.55
C MET A 10 -3.08 -0.38 3.92
N GLU A 11 -3.98 0.56 4.04
CA GLU A 11 -4.25 1.24 5.32
C GLU A 11 -4.80 0.30 6.37
N SER A 12 -5.61 -0.67 5.98
CA SER A 12 -6.15 -1.67 6.91
C SER A 12 -5.05 -2.54 7.52
N LEU A 13 -3.91 -2.63 6.87
CA LEU A 13 -2.75 -3.39 7.35
C LEU A 13 -1.74 -2.50 8.09
N GLY A 14 -2.08 -1.25 8.33
CA GLY A 14 -1.24 -0.31 9.05
C GLY A 14 -0.28 0.50 8.20
N PHE A 15 -0.30 0.34 6.88
CA PHE A 15 0.52 1.16 5.99
C PHE A 15 -0.02 2.58 5.93
N GLU A 16 0.87 3.53 5.76
CA GLU A 16 0.53 4.90 5.47
C GLU A 16 0.68 5.13 3.96
N VAL A 17 -0.32 5.71 3.34
CA VAL A 17 -0.32 5.99 1.90
C VAL A 17 -0.44 7.50 1.72
N ARG A 18 0.57 8.09 1.10
CA ARG A 18 0.63 9.55 0.90
C ARG A 18 0.80 9.88 -0.57
N ALA A 19 0.30 11.06 -0.95
CA ALA A 19 0.52 11.56 -2.31
C ALA A 19 2.00 11.90 -2.50
N GLY A 20 2.55 11.46 -3.63
CA GLY A 20 3.90 11.81 -4.04
C GLY A 20 3.94 13.13 -4.80
N LYS A 21 5.10 13.44 -5.36
CA LYS A 21 5.31 14.70 -6.08
C LYS A 21 4.55 14.79 -7.40
N LYS A 22 4.38 13.68 -8.10
CA LYS A 22 3.67 13.64 -9.37
C LYS A 22 2.21 13.25 -9.15
N GLN A 23 1.33 13.74 -10.01
CA GLN A 23 -0.08 13.39 -9.97
C GLN A 23 -0.27 11.88 -10.12
N GLY A 24 -1.09 11.31 -9.26
CA GLY A 24 -1.36 9.87 -9.24
C GLY A 24 -0.31 9.03 -8.54
N HIS A 25 0.84 9.60 -8.21
CA HIS A 25 1.90 8.87 -7.51
C HIS A 25 1.58 8.75 -6.02
N LYS A 26 1.67 7.55 -5.49
CA LYS A 26 1.41 7.26 -4.07
C LYS A 26 2.66 6.64 -3.44
N VAL A 27 3.02 7.14 -2.28
CA VAL A 27 4.15 6.63 -1.50
C VAL A 27 3.60 5.86 -0.31
N VAL A 28 4.11 4.65 -0.10
CA VAL A 28 3.66 3.73 0.94
C VAL A 28 4.78 3.54 1.96
N THR A 29 4.47 3.78 3.23
CA THR A 29 5.39 3.54 4.33
C THR A 29 4.67 2.77 5.44
N HIS A 30 5.43 2.23 6.39
CA HIS A 30 4.82 1.54 7.52
C HIS A 30 5.66 1.79 8.78
N PRO A 31 5.08 2.44 9.79
CA PRO A 31 5.85 2.86 10.97
C PRO A 31 6.30 1.68 11.85
N MET A 32 5.63 0.54 11.75
CA MET A 32 5.92 -0.63 12.58
C MET A 32 6.79 -1.68 11.89
N LEU A 33 7.09 -1.53 10.61
CA LEU A 33 7.95 -2.45 9.87
C LEU A 33 9.36 -1.87 9.77
N LYS A 34 10.26 -2.38 10.59
CA LYS A 34 11.63 -1.85 10.70
C LYS A 34 12.49 -2.12 9.47
N ASP A 35 12.23 -3.20 8.77
CA ASP A 35 12.97 -3.62 7.58
C ASP A 35 12.37 -3.11 6.27
N PHE A 36 11.31 -2.31 6.35
CA PHE A 36 10.62 -1.76 5.20
C PHE A 36 10.91 -0.28 5.05
N PHE A 37 11.55 0.09 3.97
CA PHE A 37 11.98 1.48 3.73
C PHE A 37 11.02 2.28 2.86
N GLY A 38 10.02 1.64 2.32
CA GLY A 38 9.02 2.30 1.51
C GLY A 38 8.79 1.62 0.18
N ALA A 39 7.66 1.93 -0.41
CA ALA A 39 7.28 1.47 -1.75
C ALA A 39 6.44 2.56 -2.41
N ALA A 40 6.11 2.37 -3.66
CA ALA A 40 5.28 3.33 -4.38
C ALA A 40 4.46 2.63 -5.44
N TYR A 41 3.31 3.21 -5.75
CA TYR A 41 2.52 2.80 -6.90
C TYR A 41 1.92 4.04 -7.55
N THR A 42 1.48 3.90 -8.79
CA THR A 42 0.90 4.99 -9.53
C THR A 42 -0.55 4.67 -9.89
N CYS A 43 -1.44 5.62 -9.62
CA CYS A 43 -2.85 5.54 -10.02
C CYS A 43 -3.01 6.20 -11.39
N GLY A 44 -3.98 5.73 -12.16
CA GLY A 44 -4.35 6.39 -13.41
C GLY A 44 -4.98 7.76 -13.15
N HIS A 45 -5.39 8.41 -14.22
CA HIS A 45 -6.04 9.72 -14.14
C HIS A 45 -7.56 9.56 -14.19
N GLY A 46 -8.29 10.58 -13.72
CA GLY A 46 -9.74 10.61 -13.76
C GLY A 46 -10.36 10.49 -12.38
N LYS A 47 -11.70 10.41 -12.35
CA LYS A 47 -12.46 10.41 -11.09
C LYS A 47 -12.37 9.12 -10.29
N ASN A 48 -12.11 8.00 -10.97
CA ASN A 48 -12.07 6.71 -10.31
C ASN A 48 -10.96 5.87 -10.94
N PRO A 49 -9.70 6.30 -10.74
CA PRO A 49 -8.57 5.69 -11.44
C PRO A 49 -8.31 4.25 -11.00
N GLU A 50 -7.75 3.48 -11.91
CA GLU A 50 -7.33 2.11 -11.65
C GLU A 50 -5.82 2.03 -11.49
N VAL A 51 -5.38 1.06 -10.72
CA VAL A 51 -3.97 0.73 -10.56
C VAL A 51 -3.64 -0.38 -11.55
N LYS A 52 -2.54 -0.24 -12.28
CA LYS A 52 -2.12 -1.26 -13.24
C LYS A 52 -1.75 -2.57 -12.52
N PRO A 53 -1.98 -3.74 -13.18
CA PRO A 53 -1.73 -5.04 -12.55
C PRO A 53 -0.31 -5.22 -12.00
N ASN A 54 0.71 -4.63 -12.64
CA ASN A 54 2.08 -4.76 -12.14
C ASN A 54 2.26 -4.13 -10.76
N TYR A 55 1.62 -2.99 -10.51
CA TYR A 55 1.66 -2.35 -9.19
C TYR A 55 0.87 -3.14 -8.15
N VAL A 56 -0.29 -3.65 -8.54
CA VAL A 56 -1.10 -4.49 -7.64
C VAL A 56 -0.27 -5.70 -7.23
N ASN A 57 0.41 -6.34 -8.17
CA ASN A 57 1.25 -7.51 -7.88
C ASN A 57 2.44 -7.16 -6.98
N GLN A 58 3.04 -5.99 -7.16
CA GLN A 58 4.12 -5.53 -6.28
C GLN A 58 3.64 -5.36 -4.83
N MET A 59 2.49 -4.73 -4.66
CA MET A 59 1.93 -4.53 -3.31
C MET A 59 1.52 -5.86 -2.69
N ARG A 60 0.97 -6.77 -3.48
CA ARG A 60 0.62 -8.11 -3.04
C ARG A 60 1.85 -8.88 -2.55
N ARG A 61 2.96 -8.82 -3.28
CA ARG A 61 4.23 -9.44 -2.86
C ARG A 61 4.74 -8.83 -1.56
N LEU A 62 4.69 -7.53 -1.46
CA LEU A 62 5.09 -6.81 -0.25
C LEU A 62 4.34 -7.34 0.96
N ILE A 63 3.03 -7.49 0.85
CA ILE A 63 2.17 -8.00 1.91
C ILE A 63 2.51 -9.46 2.23
N GLU A 64 2.65 -10.29 1.20
CA GLU A 64 2.93 -11.72 1.38
C GLU A 64 4.29 -11.96 2.05
N GLU A 65 5.30 -11.21 1.68
CA GLU A 65 6.64 -11.32 2.27
C GLU A 65 6.66 -10.94 3.75
N ARG A 66 5.74 -10.09 4.17
CA ARG A 66 5.65 -9.59 5.55
C ARG A 66 4.37 -10.03 6.26
N ARG A 67 3.76 -11.07 5.76
CA ARG A 67 2.46 -11.54 6.23
C ARG A 67 2.41 -11.76 7.75
N ASP A 68 3.39 -12.46 8.30
CA ASP A 68 3.42 -12.76 9.73
C ASP A 68 3.61 -11.50 10.58
N GLN A 69 4.48 -10.60 10.14
CA GLN A 69 4.71 -9.34 10.83
C GLN A 69 3.45 -8.47 10.82
N LEU A 70 2.80 -8.37 9.66
CA LEU A 70 1.57 -7.57 9.50
C LEU A 70 0.44 -8.15 10.35
N LYS A 71 0.31 -9.46 10.39
CA LYS A 71 -0.70 -10.13 11.19
C LYS A 71 -0.53 -9.79 12.68
N ARG A 72 0.69 -9.84 13.20
CA ARG A 72 0.97 -9.50 14.59
C ARG A 72 0.66 -8.03 14.89
N ILE A 73 0.99 -7.13 13.97
CA ILE A 73 0.73 -5.70 14.12
C ILE A 73 -0.78 -5.43 14.19
N VAL A 74 -1.55 -6.01 13.27
CA VAL A 74 -3.01 -5.85 13.26
C VAL A 74 -3.65 -6.42 14.51
N GLU A 75 -3.22 -7.62 14.94
CA GLU A 75 -3.74 -8.25 16.15
C GLU A 75 -3.44 -7.42 17.42
N ALA A 76 -2.28 -6.78 17.46
CA ALA A 76 -1.89 -5.95 18.59
C ALA A 76 -2.72 -4.65 18.71
N GLN A 77 -3.35 -4.23 17.62
CA GLN A 77 -4.17 -3.00 17.59
C GLN A 77 -5.64 -3.25 17.91
N GLU A 78 -6.05 -4.48 17.99
CA GLU A 78 -7.44 -4.84 18.29
C GLU A 78 -7.77 -4.81 19.79
#